data_b6f4f99bf668589eb946b0ab05f9bf05
#
_entry.id   b6f4f99bf668589eb946b0ab05f9bf05
#
_cell.length_a   1.000
_cell.length_b   1.000
_cell.length_c   1.000
_cell.angle_alpha   90.00
_cell.angle_beta   90.00
_cell.angle_gamma   90.00
#
_symmetry.space_group_name_H-M   'P 1'
#
loop_
_entity.id
_entity.type
_entity.pdbx_description
1 polymer ?
#
loop_
_entity_poly.entity_id
_entity_poly.type
_entity_poly.pdbx_seq_one_letter_code
_entity_poly.pdbx_strand_id
1 'polypeptide(L)'
;ASDVYKRQTKDMVNWTDHGTVLSRDNFKWMDTKDPRAWAPQCVERNGKFYMYVPVHKKNGGMVIGVGVSDKATGPFVDAIGKPLVDEGDWNDIDPTVFIDDDGQAYLYFGNPNLRYVKLNEDMLSYDTTIGKKGVVSLDMNESGFGPKVMENGKLSRQCSYGEGPWFYKRGSLYYMVYAAFGPTGGAEHLAYS
;
A
#
# COMPACT_ATOMS: atom_id res chain seq x y z
N ALA A 1 12.45 -10.13 1.86
CA ALA A 1 13.06 -8.87 2.28
C ALA A 1 12.57 -8.52 3.67
N SER A 2 13.48 -8.06 4.52
CA SER A 2 13.19 -7.74 5.93
C SER A 2 13.39 -6.26 6.26
N ASP A 3 13.99 -5.51 5.36
CA ASP A 3 14.33 -4.10 5.53
C ASP A 3 13.93 -3.29 4.30
N VAL A 4 13.61 -2.02 4.52
CA VAL A 4 13.32 -1.06 3.45
C VAL A 4 14.58 -0.24 3.14
N TYR A 5 15.01 -0.26 1.89
CA TYR A 5 16.17 0.47 1.38
C TYR A 5 15.72 1.70 0.60
N LYS A 6 16.51 2.77 0.65
CA LYS A 6 16.24 4.00 -0.08
C LYS A 6 17.35 4.32 -1.06
N ARG A 7 16.96 4.59 -2.32
CA ARG A 7 17.82 5.19 -3.34
C ARG A 7 17.16 6.46 -3.86
N GLN A 8 17.97 7.48 -4.14
CA GLN A 8 17.49 8.76 -4.64
C GLN A 8 18.31 9.23 -5.83
N THR A 9 17.67 9.97 -6.71
CA THR A 9 18.30 10.63 -7.85
C THR A 9 17.67 12.00 -8.08
N LYS A 10 18.43 12.89 -8.71
CA LYS A 10 17.96 14.20 -9.17
C LYS A 10 17.83 14.27 -10.69
N ASP A 11 18.38 13.31 -11.41
CA ASP A 11 18.51 13.32 -12.87
C ASP A 11 18.12 11.99 -13.53
N MET A 12 17.64 11.00 -12.74
CA MET A 12 17.28 9.64 -13.18
C MET A 12 18.46 8.80 -13.72
N VAL A 13 19.68 9.31 -13.62
CA VAL A 13 20.92 8.67 -14.10
C VAL A 13 21.84 8.33 -12.94
N ASN A 14 22.12 9.32 -12.09
CA ASN A 14 23.01 9.17 -10.94
C ASN A 14 22.19 8.90 -9.68
N TRP A 15 22.46 7.78 -9.01
CA TRP A 15 21.70 7.32 -7.85
C TRP A 15 22.59 7.31 -6.60
N THR A 16 22.04 7.81 -5.51
CA THR A 16 22.64 7.71 -4.18
C THR A 16 21.91 6.61 -3.39
N ASP A 17 22.66 5.63 -2.90
CA ASP A 17 22.14 4.61 -1.99
C ASP A 17 22.28 5.10 -0.54
N HIS A 18 21.16 5.15 0.18
CA HIS A 18 21.10 5.54 1.59
C HIS A 18 21.05 4.33 2.52
N GLY A 19 21.13 3.11 1.98
CA GLY A 19 21.03 1.88 2.75
C GLY A 19 19.65 1.64 3.36
N THR A 20 19.62 0.93 4.47
CA THR A 20 18.39 0.61 5.21
C THR A 20 17.86 1.87 5.90
N VAL A 21 16.65 2.28 5.55
CA VAL A 21 15.97 3.44 6.14
C VAL A 21 14.91 3.06 7.16
N LEU A 22 14.39 1.85 7.06
CA LEU A 22 13.45 1.25 8.00
C LEU A 22 13.73 -0.25 8.11
N SER A 23 14.06 -0.72 9.29
CA SER A 23 14.11 -2.15 9.58
C SER A 23 12.75 -2.63 10.07
N ARG A 24 12.37 -3.83 9.68
CA ARG A 24 11.20 -4.51 10.22
C ARG A 24 11.23 -4.60 11.75
N ASP A 25 12.41 -4.72 12.33
CA ASP A 25 12.60 -4.82 13.79
C ASP A 25 12.17 -3.55 14.55
N ASN A 26 11.91 -2.45 13.84
CA ASN A 26 11.28 -1.26 14.41
C ASN A 26 9.84 -1.54 14.84
N PHE A 27 9.13 -2.45 14.16
CA PHE A 27 7.77 -2.85 14.51
C PHE A 27 7.79 -4.01 15.52
N LYS A 28 7.76 -3.70 16.82
CA LYS A 28 7.86 -4.71 17.90
C LYS A 28 6.69 -5.72 17.96
N TRP A 29 5.59 -5.40 17.31
CA TRP A 29 4.39 -6.23 17.21
C TRP A 29 4.39 -7.20 16.01
N MET A 30 5.34 -7.09 15.10
CA MET A 30 5.46 -7.98 13.96
C MET A 30 5.92 -9.39 14.35
N ASP A 31 5.71 -10.37 13.46
CA ASP A 31 6.21 -11.73 13.63
C ASP A 31 7.70 -11.80 13.28
N THR A 32 8.51 -12.10 14.28
CA THR A 32 9.97 -12.25 14.08
C THR A 32 10.34 -13.55 13.36
N LYS A 33 9.45 -14.54 13.34
CA LYS A 33 9.68 -15.81 12.64
C LYS A 33 9.31 -15.74 11.16
N ASP A 34 8.40 -14.85 10.80
CA ASP A 34 8.01 -14.58 9.43
C ASP A 34 8.46 -13.17 9.01
N PRO A 35 9.60 -13.07 8.31
CA PRO A 35 10.24 -11.78 8.06
C PRO A 35 9.64 -11.00 6.89
N ARG A 36 8.43 -11.31 6.45
CA ARG A 36 7.82 -10.63 5.31
C ARG A 36 7.60 -9.16 5.58
N ALA A 37 8.20 -8.32 4.75
CA ALA A 37 7.93 -6.91 4.60
C ALA A 37 7.98 -6.62 3.10
N TRP A 38 6.83 -6.20 2.53
CA TRP A 38 6.67 -6.10 1.08
C TRP A 38 6.57 -4.63 0.65
N ALA A 39 6.16 -4.37 -0.54
CA ALA A 39 6.01 -3.13 -1.26
C ALA A 39 5.64 -1.89 -0.40
N PRO A 40 6.60 -1.16 0.20
CA PRO A 40 6.30 0.03 0.99
C PRO A 40 6.12 1.26 0.10
N GLN A 41 5.37 2.23 0.60
CA GLN A 41 5.32 3.56 0.00
C GLN A 41 5.62 4.63 1.04
N CYS A 42 6.34 5.67 0.61
CA CYS A 42 6.66 6.83 1.44
C CYS A 42 6.02 8.10 0.86
N VAL A 43 5.39 8.89 1.70
CA VAL A 43 4.81 10.19 1.35
C VAL A 43 5.29 11.26 2.33
N GLU A 44 5.44 12.49 1.83
CA GLU A 44 5.74 13.67 2.65
C GLU A 44 4.44 14.42 2.97
N ARG A 45 4.31 14.89 4.22
CA ARG A 45 3.29 15.86 4.63
C ARG A 45 3.81 16.72 5.77
N ASN A 46 3.69 18.04 5.61
CA ASN A 46 4.05 19.04 6.62
C ASN A 46 5.49 18.87 7.16
N GLY A 47 6.45 18.58 6.28
CA GLY A 47 7.86 18.40 6.63
C GLY A 47 8.21 17.08 7.30
N LYS A 48 7.26 16.16 7.42
CA LYS A 48 7.49 14.79 7.90
C LYS A 48 7.27 13.78 6.79
N PHE A 49 7.97 12.67 6.91
CA PHE A 49 7.87 11.55 5.97
C PHE A 49 7.21 10.37 6.66
N TYR A 50 6.21 9.80 6.00
CA TYR A 50 5.42 8.66 6.48
C TYR A 50 5.64 7.50 5.54
N MET A 51 6.08 6.37 6.07
CA MET A 51 6.34 5.16 5.29
C MET A 51 5.37 4.06 5.72
N TYR A 52 4.49 3.70 4.81
CA TYR A 52 3.50 2.63 5.01
C TYR A 52 4.11 1.33 4.51
N VAL A 53 4.14 0.32 5.38
CA VAL A 53 4.85 -0.94 5.12
C VAL A 53 3.96 -2.12 5.43
N PRO A 54 3.67 -3.00 4.43
CA PRO A 54 3.03 -4.26 4.73
C PRO A 54 4.02 -5.19 5.43
N VAL A 55 3.65 -5.66 6.60
CA VAL A 55 4.44 -6.61 7.39
C VAL A 55 3.57 -7.74 7.92
N HIS A 56 4.18 -8.91 8.14
CA HIS A 56 3.48 -10.03 8.76
C HIS A 56 3.43 -9.82 10.28
N LYS A 57 2.22 -9.82 10.85
CA LYS A 57 2.03 -9.68 12.31
C LYS A 57 2.15 -11.01 13.05
N LYS A 58 2.42 -10.95 14.35
CA LYS A 58 2.26 -12.12 15.24
C LYS A 58 0.85 -12.66 15.15
N ASN A 59 0.73 -13.99 15.11
CA ASN A 59 -0.52 -14.73 14.98
C ASN A 59 -1.20 -14.67 13.59
N GLY A 60 -0.45 -14.30 12.57
CA GLY A 60 -0.82 -14.46 11.15
C GLY A 60 -1.47 -13.25 10.50
N GLY A 61 -1.42 -13.25 9.18
CA GLY A 61 -1.93 -12.18 8.31
C GLY A 61 -0.94 -11.07 8.03
N MET A 62 -1.15 -10.41 6.90
CA MET A 62 -0.44 -9.17 6.57
C MET A 62 -1.21 -7.99 7.15
N VAL A 63 -0.48 -6.96 7.55
CA VAL A 63 -1.03 -5.71 8.08
C VAL A 63 -0.17 -4.55 7.61
N ILE A 64 -0.73 -3.35 7.59
CA ILE A 64 0.03 -2.15 7.21
C ILE A 64 0.46 -1.41 8.48
N GLY A 65 1.78 -1.32 8.67
CA GLY A 65 2.40 -0.45 9.68
C GLY A 65 2.74 0.92 9.11
N VAL A 66 3.00 1.89 9.97
CA VAL A 66 3.47 3.22 9.57
C VAL A 66 4.70 3.64 10.37
N GLY A 67 5.77 3.95 9.65
CA GLY A 67 6.98 4.55 10.18
C GLY A 67 7.02 6.05 9.89
N VAL A 68 7.58 6.84 10.79
CA VAL A 68 7.74 8.30 10.63
C VAL A 68 9.20 8.70 10.71
N SER A 69 9.59 9.72 9.95
CA SER A 69 10.91 10.35 9.98
C SER A 69 10.82 11.84 9.63
N ASP A 70 11.77 12.63 10.13
CA ASP A 70 11.97 14.03 9.72
C ASP A 70 12.77 14.15 8.41
N LYS A 71 13.21 13.04 7.84
CA LYS A 71 14.00 12.99 6.60
C LYS A 71 13.49 11.90 5.66
N ALA A 72 13.43 12.19 4.37
CA ALA A 72 13.09 11.20 3.34
C ALA A 72 13.99 9.96 3.35
N THR A 73 15.20 10.09 3.90
CA THR A 73 16.22 9.05 3.99
C THR A 73 16.25 8.34 5.35
N GLY A 74 15.25 8.61 6.19
CA GLY A 74 15.17 8.01 7.52
C GLY A 74 16.21 8.54 8.52
N PRO A 75 16.44 7.82 9.62
CA PRO A 75 15.78 6.55 9.94
C PRO A 75 14.28 6.73 10.24
N PHE A 76 13.48 5.77 9.80
CA PHE A 76 12.07 5.72 10.17
C PHE A 76 11.88 4.89 11.43
N VAL A 77 10.97 5.30 12.28
CA VAL A 77 10.59 4.60 13.51
C VAL A 77 9.10 4.28 13.52
N ASP A 78 8.70 3.19 14.17
CA ASP A 78 7.28 2.86 14.35
C ASP A 78 6.55 4.05 15.00
N ALA A 79 5.56 4.57 14.31
CA ALA A 79 4.91 5.81 14.75
C ALA A 79 3.84 5.59 15.82
N ILE A 80 3.22 4.40 15.86
CA ILE A 80 2.01 4.16 16.69
C ILE A 80 2.08 2.89 17.55
N GLY A 81 3.13 2.07 17.42
CA GLY A 81 3.34 0.87 18.24
C GLY A 81 2.36 -0.28 17.98
N LYS A 82 1.62 -0.23 16.88
CA LYS A 82 0.62 -1.22 16.45
C LYS A 82 0.40 -1.11 14.93
N PRO A 83 -0.27 -2.08 14.29
CA PRO A 83 -0.73 -1.91 12.92
C PRO A 83 -1.62 -0.67 12.76
N LEU A 84 -1.47 0.05 11.65
CA LEU A 84 -2.41 1.08 11.22
C LEU A 84 -3.66 0.44 10.63
N VAL A 85 -3.48 -0.51 9.68
CA VAL A 85 -4.57 -1.28 9.08
C VAL A 85 -4.37 -2.75 9.42
N ASP A 86 -5.45 -3.39 9.90
CA ASP A 86 -5.48 -4.81 10.27
C ASP A 86 -6.90 -5.36 10.10
N GLU A 87 -7.20 -5.85 8.90
CA GLU A 87 -8.50 -6.49 8.61
C GLU A 87 -8.53 -7.99 8.97
N GLY A 88 -7.39 -8.54 9.43
CA GLY A 88 -7.28 -9.92 9.87
C GLY A 88 -7.11 -10.94 8.75
N ASP A 89 -6.79 -10.50 7.56
CA ASP A 89 -6.56 -11.35 6.38
C ASP A 89 -5.19 -11.09 5.72
N TRP A 90 -4.97 -11.63 4.51
CA TRP A 90 -3.73 -11.46 3.76
C TRP A 90 -3.77 -10.28 2.78
N ASN A 91 -4.89 -9.56 2.72
CA ASN A 91 -5.13 -8.54 1.71
C ASN A 91 -4.57 -7.17 2.08
N ASP A 92 -4.08 -6.97 3.31
CA ASP A 92 -3.54 -5.69 3.77
C ASP A 92 -2.10 -5.52 3.29
N ILE A 93 -1.93 -5.38 1.97
CA ILE A 93 -0.65 -5.22 1.28
C ILE A 93 -0.70 -4.11 0.24
N ASP A 94 0.47 -3.73 -0.27
CA ASP A 94 0.67 -2.78 -1.36
C ASP A 94 0.02 -1.41 -1.11
N PRO A 95 0.34 -0.75 0.01
CA PRO A 95 -0.22 0.56 0.31
C PRO A 95 0.24 1.62 -0.69
N THR A 96 -0.68 2.48 -1.12
CA THR A 96 -0.38 3.72 -1.82
C THR A 96 -1.17 4.87 -1.20
N VAL A 97 -0.50 5.96 -0.87
CA VAL A 97 -1.14 7.17 -0.36
C VAL A 97 -1.27 8.19 -1.47
N PHE A 98 -2.46 8.71 -1.62
CA PHE A 98 -2.76 9.84 -2.46
C PHE A 98 -3.30 10.99 -1.61
N ILE A 99 -2.69 12.16 -1.71
CA ILE A 99 -3.16 13.41 -1.08
C ILE A 99 -3.78 14.26 -2.17
N ASP A 100 -5.08 14.52 -2.07
CA ASP A 100 -5.81 15.33 -3.05
C ASP A 100 -5.58 16.83 -2.83
N ASP A 101 -6.05 17.64 -3.78
CA ASP A 101 -5.86 19.11 -3.79
C ASP A 101 -6.50 19.81 -2.58
N ASP A 102 -7.53 19.21 -1.99
CA ASP A 102 -8.15 19.68 -0.74
C ASP A 102 -7.36 19.31 0.53
N GLY A 103 -6.24 18.60 0.37
CA GLY A 103 -5.41 18.11 1.45
C GLY A 103 -5.89 16.81 2.09
N GLN A 104 -6.98 16.22 1.63
CA GLN A 104 -7.43 14.93 2.13
C GLN A 104 -6.51 13.81 1.62
N ALA A 105 -5.98 13.02 2.55
CA ALA A 105 -5.18 11.86 2.23
C ALA A 105 -6.01 10.57 2.26
N TYR A 106 -5.76 9.71 1.29
CA TYR A 106 -6.36 8.38 1.18
C TYR A 106 -5.24 7.35 1.08
N LEU A 107 -5.34 6.27 1.83
CA LEU A 107 -4.47 5.11 1.74
C LEU A 107 -5.23 3.99 1.05
N TYR A 108 -4.85 3.68 -0.19
CA TYR A 108 -5.36 2.54 -0.95
C TYR A 108 -4.46 1.33 -0.76
N PHE A 109 -5.04 0.14 -0.77
CA PHE A 109 -4.30 -1.12 -0.58
C PHE A 109 -5.14 -2.32 -1.01
N GLY A 110 -4.52 -3.49 -1.13
CA GLY A 110 -5.24 -4.75 -1.22
C GLY A 110 -4.90 -5.64 -2.41
N ASN A 111 -5.05 -6.95 -2.20
CA ASN A 111 -4.95 -8.04 -3.18
C ASN A 111 -5.88 -9.19 -2.76
N PRO A 112 -6.83 -9.64 -3.57
CA PRO A 112 -7.27 -9.10 -4.86
C PRO A 112 -8.33 -8.00 -4.76
N ASN A 113 -8.71 -7.61 -3.57
CA ASN A 113 -9.77 -6.64 -3.35
C ASN A 113 -9.16 -5.29 -3.00
N LEU A 114 -9.39 -4.31 -3.86
CA LEU A 114 -8.95 -2.95 -3.64
C LEU A 114 -9.79 -2.30 -2.54
N ARG A 115 -9.12 -1.76 -1.55
CA ARG A 115 -9.69 -1.09 -0.38
C ARG A 115 -9.03 0.27 -0.19
N TYR A 116 -9.67 1.12 0.58
CA TYR A 116 -9.03 2.32 1.07
C TYR A 116 -9.51 2.70 2.46
N VAL A 117 -8.69 3.50 3.13
CA VAL A 117 -9.06 4.26 4.32
C VAL A 117 -8.84 5.75 4.06
N LYS A 118 -9.67 6.58 4.67
CA LYS A 118 -9.52 8.03 4.66
C LYS A 118 -8.65 8.42 5.84
N LEU A 119 -7.39 8.77 5.56
CA LEU A 119 -6.44 9.14 6.62
C LEU A 119 -6.86 10.45 7.27
N ASN A 120 -6.68 10.52 8.58
CA ASN A 120 -6.78 11.77 9.32
C ASN A 120 -5.55 12.65 9.05
N GLU A 121 -5.59 13.89 9.48
CA GLU A 121 -4.53 14.87 9.21
C GLU A 121 -3.17 14.45 9.80
N ASP A 122 -3.18 13.67 10.87
CA ASP A 122 -1.98 13.14 11.52
C ASP A 122 -1.23 12.09 10.69
N MET A 123 -1.85 11.56 9.62
CA MET A 123 -1.31 10.47 8.79
C MET A 123 -1.06 9.15 9.54
N LEU A 124 -1.49 9.06 10.79
CA LEU A 124 -1.24 7.95 11.72
C LEU A 124 -2.52 7.27 12.20
N SER A 125 -3.64 7.77 11.76
CA SER A 125 -4.99 7.26 12.04
C SER A 125 -5.90 7.50 10.83
N TYR A 126 -7.11 6.94 10.86
CA TYR A 126 -8.08 7.13 9.78
C TYR A 126 -9.51 7.27 10.32
N ASP A 127 -10.39 7.82 9.50
CA ASP A 127 -11.80 8.02 9.80
C ASP A 127 -12.52 6.66 9.91
N THR A 128 -12.94 6.29 11.11
CA THR A 128 -13.64 5.02 11.38
C THR A 128 -15.15 5.09 11.16
N THR A 129 -15.69 6.23 10.72
CA THR A 129 -17.13 6.43 10.52
C THR A 129 -17.63 5.99 9.16
N ILE A 130 -16.73 5.82 8.18
CA ILE A 130 -17.04 5.36 6.82
C ILE A 130 -16.83 3.83 6.68
N GLY A 131 -17.47 3.23 5.69
CA GLY A 131 -17.28 1.81 5.36
C GLY A 131 -17.48 0.87 6.54
N LYS A 132 -16.71 -0.21 6.57
CA LYS A 132 -16.68 -1.15 7.69
C LYS A 132 -15.54 -0.77 8.64
N LYS A 133 -15.86 -0.07 9.75
CA LYS A 133 -14.88 0.40 10.73
C LYS A 133 -13.76 1.26 10.12
N GLY A 134 -14.08 2.08 9.12
CA GLY A 134 -13.13 2.95 8.43
C GLY A 134 -12.53 2.38 7.16
N VAL A 135 -12.70 1.08 6.89
CA VAL A 135 -12.24 0.45 5.66
C VAL A 135 -13.37 0.43 4.63
N VAL A 136 -13.12 0.97 3.46
CA VAL A 136 -14.03 0.95 2.32
C VAL A 136 -13.50 -0.01 1.28
N SER A 137 -14.29 -1.01 0.91
CA SER A 137 -14.00 -1.89 -0.23
C SER A 137 -14.59 -1.28 -1.50
N LEU A 138 -13.79 -1.21 -2.57
CA LEU A 138 -14.29 -0.79 -3.86
C LEU A 138 -15.09 -1.92 -4.53
N ASP A 139 -16.06 -1.53 -5.35
CA ASP A 139 -16.79 -2.47 -6.18
C ASP A 139 -15.88 -2.93 -7.33
N MET A 140 -15.41 -4.17 -7.22
CA MET A 140 -14.49 -4.78 -8.19
C MET A 140 -15.29 -5.42 -9.31
N ASN A 141 -15.64 -4.64 -10.32
CA ASN A 141 -16.42 -5.09 -11.48
C ASN A 141 -15.63 -4.99 -12.79
N GLU A 142 -16.10 -5.74 -13.81
CA GLU A 142 -15.43 -5.84 -15.10
C GLU A 142 -15.38 -4.51 -15.88
N SER A 143 -16.38 -3.64 -15.69
CA SER A 143 -16.43 -2.37 -16.41
C SER A 143 -15.37 -1.37 -15.91
N GLY A 144 -15.00 -1.43 -14.62
CA GLY A 144 -13.98 -0.58 -14.03
C GLY A 144 -12.59 -1.20 -14.04
N PHE A 145 -12.49 -2.53 -13.90
CA PHE A 145 -11.22 -3.20 -13.62
C PHE A 145 -10.87 -4.35 -14.59
N GLY A 146 -11.55 -4.39 -15.75
CA GLY A 146 -11.30 -5.40 -16.77
C GLY A 146 -11.96 -6.75 -16.51
N PRO A 147 -11.75 -7.74 -17.40
CA PRO A 147 -12.50 -8.99 -17.39
C PRO A 147 -12.22 -9.86 -16.16
N LYS A 148 -13.16 -10.76 -15.86
CA LYS A 148 -12.96 -11.82 -14.87
C LYS A 148 -11.74 -12.67 -15.19
N VAL A 149 -11.06 -13.11 -14.14
CA VAL A 149 -9.89 -13.99 -14.24
C VAL A 149 -10.29 -15.43 -13.91
N MET A 150 -9.98 -16.33 -14.81
CA MET A 150 -10.25 -17.76 -14.67
C MET A 150 -8.95 -18.53 -14.44
N GLU A 151 -8.92 -19.46 -13.49
CA GLU A 151 -7.82 -20.38 -13.26
C GLU A 151 -8.35 -21.82 -13.21
N ASN A 152 -7.79 -22.69 -14.05
CA ASN A 152 -8.24 -24.08 -14.15
C ASN A 152 -9.76 -24.24 -14.35
N GLY A 153 -10.37 -23.36 -15.15
CA GLY A 153 -11.79 -23.36 -15.43
C GLY A 153 -12.70 -22.86 -14.28
N LYS A 154 -12.12 -22.32 -13.24
CA LYS A 154 -12.85 -21.74 -12.10
C LYS A 154 -12.62 -20.25 -12.00
N LEU A 155 -13.62 -19.51 -11.51
CA LEU A 155 -13.49 -18.10 -11.23
C LEU A 155 -12.46 -17.88 -10.10
N SER A 156 -11.36 -17.17 -10.42
CA SER A 156 -10.32 -16.81 -9.45
C SER A 156 -10.51 -15.39 -8.96
N ARG A 157 -10.78 -14.43 -9.88
CA ARG A 157 -10.96 -13.01 -9.55
C ARG A 157 -12.16 -12.42 -10.27
N GLN A 158 -12.88 -11.51 -9.63
CA GLN A 158 -14.06 -10.86 -10.19
C GLN A 158 -13.74 -9.89 -11.33
N CYS A 159 -12.50 -9.44 -11.41
CA CYS A 159 -11.98 -8.55 -12.46
C CYS A 159 -10.48 -8.79 -12.62
N SER A 160 -9.84 -8.11 -13.57
CA SER A 160 -8.41 -8.24 -13.85
C SER A 160 -7.51 -7.58 -12.80
N TYR A 161 -8.02 -6.76 -11.90
CA TYR A 161 -7.19 -6.18 -10.84
C TYR A 161 -6.46 -7.27 -10.06
N GLY A 162 -5.15 -7.13 -9.93
CA GLY A 162 -4.29 -8.02 -9.15
C GLY A 162 -3.91 -7.41 -7.82
N GLU A 163 -3.01 -6.45 -7.88
CA GLU A 163 -2.39 -5.82 -6.72
C GLU A 163 -1.64 -4.53 -7.11
N GLY A 164 -0.92 -3.94 -6.17
CA GLY A 164 0.01 -2.85 -6.42
C GLY A 164 -0.65 -1.57 -6.94
N PRO A 165 -1.74 -1.07 -6.33
CA PRO A 165 -2.38 0.14 -6.82
C PRO A 165 -1.45 1.34 -6.63
N TRP A 166 -1.40 2.21 -7.63
CA TRP A 166 -0.70 3.49 -7.56
C TRP A 166 -1.61 4.60 -8.06
N PHE A 167 -1.95 5.54 -7.19
CA PHE A 167 -2.80 6.67 -7.52
C PHE A 167 -2.00 7.93 -7.80
N TYR A 168 -2.42 8.68 -8.82
CA TYR A 168 -1.92 10.03 -9.07
C TYR A 168 -2.96 10.87 -9.80
N LYS A 169 -2.77 12.19 -9.78
CA LYS A 169 -3.62 13.16 -10.48
C LYS A 169 -2.82 13.86 -11.57
N ARG A 170 -3.45 14.05 -12.72
CA ARG A 170 -2.89 14.85 -13.81
C ARG A 170 -3.98 15.75 -14.39
N GLY A 171 -3.86 17.05 -14.19
CA GLY A 171 -4.92 18.01 -14.50
C GLY A 171 -6.16 17.71 -13.64
N SER A 172 -7.31 17.56 -14.29
CA SER A 172 -8.58 17.24 -13.63
C SER A 172 -8.90 15.75 -13.55
N LEU A 173 -7.99 14.89 -14.01
CA LEU A 173 -8.21 13.45 -14.07
C LEU A 173 -7.40 12.73 -12.99
N TYR A 174 -8.02 11.70 -12.43
CA TYR A 174 -7.39 10.76 -11.50
C TYR A 174 -7.04 9.48 -12.27
N TYR A 175 -5.87 8.94 -11.94
CA TYR A 175 -5.37 7.72 -12.56
C TYR A 175 -4.99 6.72 -11.48
N MET A 176 -5.32 5.47 -11.75
CA MET A 176 -4.82 4.34 -10.96
C MET A 176 -4.10 3.38 -11.89
N VAL A 177 -2.84 3.10 -11.56
CA VAL A 177 -2.02 2.08 -12.23
C VAL A 177 -1.92 0.88 -11.30
N TYR A 178 -2.04 -0.32 -11.81
CA TYR A 178 -2.01 -1.54 -11.02
C TYR A 178 -1.51 -2.75 -11.83
N ALA A 179 -1.05 -3.77 -11.14
CA ALA A 179 -0.77 -5.06 -11.75
C ALA A 179 -2.09 -5.79 -12.05
N ALA A 180 -2.25 -6.26 -13.29
CA ALA A 180 -3.46 -6.92 -13.75
C ALA A 180 -3.18 -8.34 -14.27
N PHE A 181 -4.13 -9.24 -14.08
CA PHE A 181 -4.10 -10.60 -14.63
C PHE A 181 -4.89 -10.67 -15.94
N GLY A 182 -4.43 -11.50 -16.88
CA GLY A 182 -5.19 -11.81 -18.09
C GLY A 182 -6.43 -12.66 -17.79
N PRO A 183 -7.41 -12.74 -18.74
CA PRO A 183 -8.67 -13.47 -18.53
C PRO A 183 -8.49 -14.97 -18.23
N THR A 184 -7.38 -15.56 -18.64
CA THR A 184 -7.05 -16.98 -18.41
C THR A 184 -6.09 -17.19 -17.25
N GLY A 185 -5.85 -16.18 -16.43
CA GLY A 185 -4.78 -16.19 -15.44
C GLY A 185 -3.40 -15.98 -16.07
N GLY A 186 -2.34 -16.31 -15.34
CA GLY A 186 -0.96 -16.25 -15.81
C GLY A 186 -0.22 -14.98 -15.37
N ALA A 187 0.72 -14.52 -16.20
CA ALA A 187 1.59 -13.39 -15.87
C ALA A 187 0.80 -12.09 -15.66
N GLU A 188 1.24 -11.30 -14.69
CA GLU A 188 0.70 -9.98 -14.43
C GLU A 188 1.06 -9.01 -15.56
N HIS A 189 0.14 -8.11 -15.84
CA HIS A 189 0.28 -7.03 -16.80
C HIS A 189 0.06 -5.69 -16.11
N LEU A 190 0.69 -4.64 -16.61
CA LEU A 190 0.40 -3.28 -16.16
C LEU A 190 -0.94 -2.83 -16.76
N ALA A 191 -1.83 -2.32 -15.92
CA ALA A 191 -3.09 -1.73 -16.34
C ALA A 191 -3.29 -0.37 -15.66
N TYR A 192 -4.23 0.42 -16.21
CA TYR A 192 -4.64 1.70 -15.64
C TYR A 192 -6.15 1.91 -15.79
N SER A 193 -6.70 2.69 -14.93
CA SER A 193 -8.09 3.12 -14.92
C SER A 193 -8.21 4.59 -14.53
#